data_576dc2ec169d918d91c15c60aec6d8dc
#
_entry.id   576dc2ec169d918d91c15c60aec6d8dc
#
_cell.length_a   1.000
_cell.length_b   1.000
_cell.length_c   1.000
_cell.angle_alpha   90.00
_cell.angle_beta   90.00
_cell.angle_gamma   90.00
#
_symmetry.space_group_name_H-M   'P 1'
#
loop_
_entity.id
_entity.type
_entity.pdbx_description
1 polymer ?
#
loop_
_entity_poly.entity_id
_entity_poly.type
_entity_poly.pdbx_seq_one_letter_code
_entity_poly.pdbx_strand_id
1 'polypeptide(L)'
;MTTKQLETKVVKPRDRTRETGQTLGMIREQAIRTDRVWAGVALNEALALSGWHHHGDHESAIYVLTGRARLECGPGGKTVLEAGPGDFLYVAPGEIHREGNPGVEPSEIVVVRAGEGEIVVNVAGPES
;
A
#
# COMPACT_ATOMS: atom_id res chain seq x y z
N MET A 1 13.62 15.86 -10.04
CA MET A 1 12.18 16.20 -10.12
C MET A 1 11.99 17.54 -10.78
N THR A 2 11.01 17.64 -11.65
CA THR A 2 10.71 18.91 -12.33
C THR A 2 9.83 19.79 -11.47
N THR A 3 9.89 21.11 -11.69
CA THR A 3 9.03 22.08 -11.02
C THR A 3 7.55 21.75 -11.21
N LYS A 4 7.18 21.23 -12.38
CA LYS A 4 5.80 20.90 -12.71
C LYS A 4 5.22 19.83 -11.79
N GLN A 5 6.04 18.88 -11.31
CA GLN A 5 5.59 17.82 -10.40
C GLN A 5 5.29 18.35 -9.00
N LEU A 6 5.78 19.55 -8.67
CA LEU A 6 5.56 20.19 -7.38
C LEU A 6 4.42 21.18 -7.37
N GLU A 7 3.64 21.25 -8.46
CA GLU A 7 2.51 22.16 -8.53
C GLU A 7 1.32 21.63 -7.74
N THR A 8 0.62 22.54 -7.07
CA THR A 8 -0.65 22.23 -6.40
C THR A 8 -1.66 21.84 -7.46
N LYS A 9 -2.31 20.69 -7.28
CA LYS A 9 -3.20 20.15 -8.32
C LYS A 9 -4.22 19.19 -7.74
N VAL A 10 -5.22 18.85 -8.54
CA VAL A 10 -6.18 17.79 -8.27
C VAL A 10 -5.88 16.62 -9.20
N VAL A 11 -5.83 15.42 -8.66
CA VAL A 11 -5.69 14.19 -9.44
C VAL A 11 -7.02 13.46 -9.37
N LYS A 12 -7.68 13.31 -10.52
CA LYS A 12 -8.98 12.62 -10.59
C LYS A 12 -8.75 11.11 -10.67
N PRO A 13 -9.78 10.30 -10.35
CA PRO A 13 -9.64 8.85 -10.47
C PRO A 13 -9.13 8.39 -11.85
N ARG A 14 -9.60 9.02 -12.91
CA ARG A 14 -9.18 8.68 -14.28
C ARG A 14 -7.72 9.05 -14.59
N ASP A 15 -7.12 9.89 -13.76
CA ASP A 15 -5.74 10.33 -13.94
C ASP A 15 -4.75 9.50 -13.12
N ARG A 16 -5.24 8.54 -12.33
CA ARG A 16 -4.36 7.61 -11.62
C ARG A 16 -3.73 6.64 -12.60
N THR A 17 -2.55 6.16 -12.29
CA THR A 17 -1.81 5.23 -13.14
C THR A 17 -1.39 3.99 -12.37
N ARG A 18 -1.38 2.85 -13.08
CA ARG A 18 -0.85 1.60 -12.54
C ARG A 18 0.64 1.42 -12.87
N GLU A 19 1.26 2.41 -13.51
CA GLU A 19 2.69 2.41 -13.81
C GLU A 19 3.48 2.77 -12.56
N THR A 20 3.45 1.88 -11.56
CA THR A 20 4.11 2.03 -10.28
C THR A 20 4.49 0.63 -9.78
N GLY A 21 5.27 0.54 -8.71
CA GLY A 21 5.63 -0.75 -8.16
C GLY A 21 4.40 -1.58 -7.80
N GLN A 22 4.38 -2.82 -8.24
CA GLN A 22 3.27 -3.74 -8.00
C GLN A 22 3.73 -4.96 -7.20
N THR A 23 2.79 -5.63 -6.57
CA THR A 23 3.01 -6.87 -5.85
C THR A 23 1.91 -7.84 -6.28
N LEU A 24 2.27 -9.11 -6.47
CA LEU A 24 1.29 -10.12 -6.84
C LEU A 24 0.14 -10.13 -5.83
N GLY A 25 -1.09 -10.18 -6.31
CA GLY A 25 -2.29 -10.28 -5.49
C GLY A 25 -2.91 -8.94 -5.09
N MET A 26 -2.32 -7.81 -5.50
CA MET A 26 -2.91 -6.50 -5.26
C MET A 26 -2.55 -5.55 -6.39
N ILE A 27 -3.41 -4.58 -6.63
CA ILE A 27 -3.19 -3.58 -7.67
C ILE A 27 -3.07 -2.21 -7.01
N ARG A 28 -2.00 -1.49 -7.34
CA ARG A 28 -1.77 -0.13 -6.87
C ARG A 28 -2.02 0.85 -8.01
N GLU A 29 -2.75 1.92 -7.70
CA GLU A 29 -2.95 3.04 -8.62
C GLU A 29 -2.34 4.28 -7.98
N GLN A 30 -1.31 4.82 -8.63
CA GLN A 30 -0.63 6.00 -8.17
C GLN A 30 -1.41 7.26 -8.54
N ALA A 31 -1.63 8.13 -7.56
CA ALA A 31 -2.21 9.45 -7.78
C ALA A 31 -1.15 10.53 -7.70
N ILE A 32 -0.32 10.50 -6.68
CA ILE A 32 0.68 11.53 -6.42
C ILE A 32 2.02 10.87 -6.16
N ARG A 33 3.07 11.41 -6.77
CA ARG A 33 4.42 10.98 -6.45
C ARG A 33 5.36 12.19 -6.52
N THR A 34 6.09 12.39 -5.42
CA THR A 34 7.18 13.34 -5.33
C THR A 34 8.42 12.61 -4.81
N ASP A 35 9.50 13.33 -4.56
CA ASP A 35 10.70 12.71 -4.00
C ASP A 35 10.48 12.16 -2.58
N ARG A 36 9.44 12.60 -1.89
CA ARG A 36 9.20 12.27 -0.48
C ARG A 36 7.84 11.67 -0.20
N VAL A 37 6.91 11.72 -1.14
CA VAL A 37 5.53 11.25 -0.92
C VAL A 37 5.07 10.42 -2.11
N TRP A 38 4.51 9.27 -1.81
CA TRP A 38 3.71 8.48 -2.75
C TRP A 38 2.31 8.37 -2.16
N ALA A 39 1.29 8.67 -2.95
CA ALA A 39 -0.10 8.54 -2.51
C ALA A 39 -0.94 7.94 -3.63
N GLY A 40 -1.80 7.02 -3.26
CA GLY A 40 -2.67 6.36 -4.21
C GLY A 40 -3.66 5.44 -3.53
N VAL A 41 -4.17 4.49 -4.29
CA VAL A 41 -5.08 3.48 -3.78
C VAL A 41 -4.56 2.09 -4.09
N ALA A 42 -4.95 1.13 -3.27
CA ALA A 42 -4.71 -0.28 -3.54
C ALA A 42 -6.06 -0.98 -3.60
N LEU A 43 -6.19 -1.85 -4.59
CA LEU A 43 -7.40 -2.59 -4.87
C LEU A 43 -7.13 -4.08 -4.66
N ASN A 44 -7.93 -4.73 -3.83
CA ASN A 44 -7.81 -6.16 -3.56
C ASN A 44 -9.15 -6.83 -3.78
N GLU A 45 -9.16 -7.89 -4.56
CA GLU A 45 -10.36 -8.70 -4.73
C GLU A 45 -10.67 -9.44 -3.43
N ALA A 46 -11.91 -9.90 -3.29
CA ALA A 46 -12.32 -10.71 -2.15
C ALA A 46 -11.38 -11.91 -1.98
N LEU A 47 -10.97 -12.17 -0.74
CA LEU A 47 -10.09 -13.27 -0.34
C LEU A 47 -8.69 -13.23 -0.95
N ALA A 48 -8.31 -12.12 -1.59
CA ALA A 48 -6.98 -11.97 -2.17
C ALA A 48 -5.92 -11.81 -1.07
N LEU A 49 -4.69 -12.24 -1.39
CA LEU A 49 -3.54 -12.11 -0.50
C LEU A 49 -2.33 -11.77 -1.35
N SER A 50 -1.64 -10.70 -0.99
CA SER A 50 -0.47 -10.26 -1.75
C SER A 50 0.75 -11.12 -1.45
N GLY A 51 1.78 -11.00 -2.31
CA GLY A 51 3.11 -11.49 -1.98
C GLY A 51 3.73 -10.66 -0.86
N TRP A 52 4.81 -11.18 -0.28
CA TRP A 52 5.56 -10.49 0.77
C TRP A 52 6.36 -9.33 0.17
N HIS A 53 6.37 -8.20 0.87
CA HIS A 53 7.08 -7.01 0.41
C HIS A 53 7.33 -6.04 1.57
N HIS A 54 8.15 -5.02 1.29
CA HIS A 54 8.32 -3.86 2.17
C HIS A 54 8.43 -2.60 1.31
N HIS A 55 8.52 -1.46 1.95
CA HIS A 55 8.51 -0.18 1.27
C HIS A 55 9.79 0.63 1.53
N GLY A 56 10.90 -0.07 1.77
CA GLY A 56 12.20 0.56 2.02
C GLY A 56 12.14 1.47 3.23
N ASP A 57 12.62 2.70 3.06
CA ASP A 57 12.61 3.69 4.13
C ASP A 57 11.27 4.40 4.31
N HIS A 58 10.28 4.06 3.50
CA HIS A 58 8.97 4.71 3.60
C HIS A 58 8.19 4.17 4.79
N GLU A 59 7.54 5.07 5.50
CA GLU A 59 6.45 4.71 6.40
C GLU A 59 5.13 4.91 5.68
N SER A 60 4.13 4.12 6.02
CA SER A 60 2.85 4.14 5.33
C SER A 60 1.71 4.39 6.29
N ALA A 61 0.79 5.25 5.87
CA ALA A 61 -0.53 5.39 6.50
C ALA A 61 -1.55 4.85 5.50
N ILE A 62 -2.41 3.96 5.97
CA ILE A 62 -3.42 3.29 5.16
C ILE A 62 -4.78 3.59 5.75
N TYR A 63 -5.72 4.02 4.91
CA TYR A 63 -7.09 4.27 5.33
C TYR A 63 -8.02 3.36 4.52
N VAL A 64 -8.84 2.57 5.21
CA VAL A 64 -9.77 1.65 4.53
C VAL A 64 -11.02 2.42 4.10
N LEU A 65 -11.25 2.46 2.78
CA LEU A 65 -12.47 3.08 2.22
C LEU A 65 -13.62 2.09 2.20
N THR A 66 -13.39 0.91 1.62
CA THR A 66 -14.43 -0.12 1.47
C THR A 66 -13.81 -1.49 1.69
N GLY A 67 -14.64 -2.43 2.13
CA GLY A 67 -14.20 -3.80 2.36
C GLY A 67 -13.39 -3.93 3.62
N ARG A 68 -12.47 -4.90 3.62
CA ARG A 68 -11.63 -5.21 4.78
C ARG A 68 -10.18 -5.30 4.36
N ALA A 69 -9.29 -5.00 5.29
CA ALA A 69 -7.86 -5.14 5.07
C ALA A 69 -7.26 -6.00 6.18
N ARG A 70 -6.32 -6.87 5.79
CA ARG A 70 -5.57 -7.72 6.71
C ARG A 70 -4.09 -7.55 6.42
N LEU A 71 -3.30 -7.36 7.46
CA LEU A 71 -1.86 -7.25 7.36
C LEU A 71 -1.23 -8.35 8.19
N GLU A 72 -0.27 -9.08 7.60
CA GLU A 72 0.53 -10.06 8.30
C GLU A 72 1.97 -9.60 8.28
N CYS A 73 2.61 -9.57 9.43
CA CYS A 73 3.97 -9.06 9.58
C CYS A 73 4.66 -9.70 10.79
N GLY A 74 5.86 -9.20 11.11
CA GLY A 74 6.64 -9.70 12.22
C GLY A 74 7.29 -11.04 11.94
N PRO A 75 8.04 -11.60 12.91
CA PRO A 75 8.74 -12.87 12.73
C PRO A 75 7.78 -13.99 12.34
N GLY A 76 8.11 -14.67 11.24
CA GLY A 76 7.28 -15.72 10.68
C GLY A 76 5.93 -15.25 10.16
N GLY A 77 5.69 -13.94 10.08
CA GLY A 77 4.42 -13.39 9.64
C GLY A 77 3.28 -13.60 10.63
N LYS A 78 3.61 -13.79 11.90
CA LYS A 78 2.62 -14.22 12.91
C LYS A 78 1.81 -13.08 13.51
N THR A 79 2.24 -11.84 13.34
CA THR A 79 1.46 -10.68 13.77
C THR A 79 0.40 -10.40 12.73
N VAL A 80 -0.86 -10.45 13.14
CA VAL A 80 -2.00 -10.26 12.23
C VAL A 80 -2.81 -9.06 12.71
N LEU A 81 -3.01 -8.10 11.80
CA LEU A 81 -3.82 -6.91 12.05
C LEU A 81 -4.95 -6.88 11.04
N GLU A 82 -6.14 -6.51 11.47
CA GLU A 82 -7.30 -6.36 10.59
C GLU A 82 -7.95 -5.01 10.79
N ALA A 83 -8.45 -4.44 9.69
CA ALA A 83 -9.08 -3.14 9.68
C ALA A 83 -10.30 -3.16 8.77
N GLY A 84 -11.28 -2.34 9.10
CA GLY A 84 -12.48 -2.14 8.30
C GLY A 84 -12.65 -0.67 7.91
N PRO A 85 -13.73 -0.32 7.20
CA PRO A 85 -13.95 1.05 6.72
C PRO A 85 -13.83 2.08 7.84
N GLY A 86 -13.03 3.11 7.59
CA GLY A 86 -12.77 4.16 8.56
C GLY A 86 -11.56 3.95 9.44
N ASP A 87 -10.98 2.75 9.45
CA ASP A 87 -9.79 2.47 10.24
C ASP A 87 -8.51 2.91 9.53
N PHE A 88 -7.51 3.27 10.32
CA PHE A 88 -6.16 3.52 9.83
C PHE A 88 -5.24 2.37 10.23
N LEU A 89 -4.35 1.99 9.30
CA LEU A 89 -3.22 1.10 9.57
C LEU A 89 -1.93 1.89 9.38
N TYR A 90 -0.94 1.60 10.20
CA TYR A 90 0.40 2.16 10.06
C TYR A 90 1.39 1.04 9.78
N VAL A 91 2.24 1.24 8.77
CA VAL A 91 3.30 0.30 8.44
C VAL A 91 4.64 1.01 8.61
N ALA A 92 5.48 0.47 9.50
CA ALA A 92 6.78 1.04 9.82
C ALA A 92 7.77 0.87 8.64
N PRO A 93 8.81 1.72 8.56
CA PRO A 93 9.84 1.56 7.54
C PRO A 93 10.47 0.16 7.60
N GLY A 94 10.68 -0.44 6.44
CA GLY A 94 11.34 -1.73 6.33
C GLY A 94 10.53 -2.94 6.78
N GLU A 95 9.32 -2.74 7.28
CA GLU A 95 8.49 -3.85 7.77
C GLU A 95 8.09 -4.77 6.62
N ILE A 96 8.59 -6.00 6.65
CA ILE A 96 8.18 -7.01 5.68
C ILE A 96 6.79 -7.49 6.04
N HIS A 97 5.89 -7.42 5.09
CA HIS A 97 4.49 -7.75 5.33
C HIS A 97 3.83 -8.27 4.06
N ARG A 98 2.65 -8.83 4.22
CA ARG A 98 1.74 -9.04 3.11
C ARG A 98 0.35 -8.56 3.51
N GLU A 99 -0.42 -8.16 2.52
CA GLU A 99 -1.73 -7.60 2.69
C GLU A 99 -2.77 -8.47 2.01
N GLY A 100 -3.97 -8.47 2.57
CA GLY A 100 -5.05 -9.22 1.99
C GLY A 100 -6.38 -8.60 2.29
N ASN A 101 -7.39 -9.19 1.66
CA ASN A 101 -8.78 -8.86 1.90
C ASN A 101 -9.46 -10.13 2.43
N PRO A 102 -9.70 -10.23 3.73
CA PRO A 102 -10.33 -11.43 4.30
C PRO A 102 -11.85 -11.47 4.08
N GLY A 103 -12.41 -10.41 3.51
CA GLY A 103 -13.85 -10.29 3.29
C GLY A 103 -14.31 -10.90 1.98
N VAL A 104 -15.61 -10.89 1.78
CA VAL A 104 -16.25 -11.46 0.58
C VAL A 104 -16.54 -10.39 -0.49
N GLU A 105 -16.25 -9.14 -0.19
CA GLU A 105 -16.40 -8.02 -1.13
C GLU A 105 -15.02 -7.47 -1.49
N PRO A 106 -14.84 -6.88 -2.68
CA PRO A 106 -13.59 -6.20 -3.00
C PRO A 106 -13.29 -5.10 -2.00
N SER A 107 -12.01 -4.83 -1.75
CA SER A 107 -11.60 -3.75 -0.87
C SER A 107 -10.83 -2.67 -1.63
N GLU A 108 -10.99 -1.46 -1.14
CA GLU A 108 -10.22 -0.31 -1.64
C GLU A 108 -9.66 0.44 -0.44
N ILE A 109 -8.35 0.65 -0.47
CA ILE A 109 -7.64 1.36 0.59
C ILE A 109 -6.89 2.55 0.00
N VAL A 110 -6.85 3.64 0.76
CA VAL A 110 -6.00 4.79 0.43
C VAL A 110 -4.67 4.56 1.13
N VAL A 111 -3.58 4.77 0.38
CA VAL A 111 -2.22 4.56 0.90
C VAL A 111 -1.42 5.84 0.70
N VAL A 112 -0.79 6.31 1.77
CA VAL A 112 0.15 7.43 1.71
C VAL A 112 1.48 6.94 2.29
N ARG A 113 2.55 7.06 1.50
CA ARG A 113 3.90 6.68 1.91
C ARG A 113 4.79 7.91 1.91
N ALA A 114 5.50 8.10 3.02
CA ALA A 114 6.44 9.19 3.16
C ALA A 114 7.84 8.63 3.37
N GLY A 115 8.81 9.12 2.61
CA GLY A 115 10.19 8.66 2.69
C GLY A 115 10.90 8.83 1.36
N GLU A 116 12.05 8.16 1.23
CA GLU A 116 12.88 8.22 0.03
C GLU A 116 13.24 6.81 -0.42
N GLY A 117 13.65 6.69 -1.70
CA GLY A 117 14.11 5.44 -2.28
C GLY A 117 12.99 4.59 -2.85
N GLU A 118 13.22 3.29 -2.88
CA GLU A 118 12.28 2.33 -3.47
C GLU A 118 10.95 2.33 -2.71
N ILE A 119 9.86 2.38 -3.47
CA ILE A 119 8.52 2.42 -2.90
C ILE A 119 8.02 1.00 -2.58
N VAL A 120 8.39 0.04 -3.40
CA VAL A 120 8.00 -1.36 -3.23
C VAL A 120 9.20 -2.25 -3.49
N VAL A 121 9.50 -3.12 -2.53
CA VAL A 121 10.54 -4.15 -2.66
C VAL A 121 9.88 -5.49 -2.35
N ASN A 122 9.73 -6.33 -3.38
CA ASN A 122 9.13 -7.65 -3.21
C ASN A 122 10.19 -8.62 -2.70
N VAL A 123 9.81 -9.47 -1.76
CA VAL A 123 10.71 -10.43 -1.11
C VAL A 123 10.10 -11.83 -1.08
N ALA A 124 10.91 -12.83 -0.76
CA ALA A 124 10.48 -14.22 -0.84
C ALA A 124 9.57 -14.66 0.30
N GLY A 125 9.67 -14.03 1.45
CA GLY A 125 8.88 -14.45 2.61
C GLY A 125 8.99 -13.48 3.77
N PRO A 126 8.36 -13.83 4.91
CA PRO A 126 8.34 -12.97 6.07
C PRO A 126 9.70 -12.87 6.74
N GLU A 127 9.78 -11.97 7.72
CA GLU A 127 10.93 -11.91 8.61
C GLU A 127 11.08 -13.24 9.36
N SER A 128 12.32 -13.64 9.60
CA SER A 128 12.62 -14.87 10.35
C SER A 128 12.49 -14.69 11.86
#